data_27c886daf34834367cd724e806b717c0
#
_entry.id   27c886daf34834367cd724e806b717c0
#
_cell.length_a   1.000
_cell.length_b   1.000
_cell.length_c   1.000
_cell.angle_alpha   90.00
_cell.angle_beta   90.00
_cell.angle_gamma   90.00
#
_symmetry.space_group_name_H-M   'P 1'
#
loop_
_entity.id
_entity.type
_entity.pdbx_description
1 polymer ?
#
loop_
_entity_poly.entity_id
_entity_poly.type
_entity_poly.pdbx_seq_one_letter_code
_entity_poly.pdbx_strand_id
1 'polypeptide(L)'
;MEKTKVVLKMILASQEELLDGMLYEQSCIHKSVQERRWEGMEGHMSRMEAYGKGFLDLDQKRESLGDYKELLNDKEISDLVSNVRSKLVKSRIENDALTTYVKATQEFVTGVIESCASRERNTVYTRFGNVKKPAVQSVVVNRLM
;
A
#
# COMPACT_ATOMS: atom_id res chain seq x y z
N MET A 1 -15.87 2.38 31.96
CA MET A 1 -16.43 2.88 30.70
C MET A 1 -15.79 4.17 30.24
N GLU A 2 -15.57 5.14 31.09
CA GLU A 2 -14.92 6.39 30.70
C GLU A 2 -13.46 6.20 30.25
N LYS A 3 -12.70 5.34 30.93
CA LYS A 3 -11.33 5.00 30.51
C LYS A 3 -11.33 4.36 29.13
N THR A 4 -12.26 3.45 28.88
CA THR A 4 -12.38 2.78 27.57
C THR A 4 -12.74 3.78 26.48
N LYS A 5 -13.61 4.74 26.78
CA LYS A 5 -14.00 5.79 25.84
C LYS A 5 -12.79 6.67 25.47
N VAL A 6 -12.00 7.10 26.44
CA VAL A 6 -10.80 7.91 26.18
C VAL A 6 -9.80 7.14 25.36
N VAL A 7 -9.51 5.90 25.72
CA VAL A 7 -8.58 5.04 25.01
C VAL A 7 -9.06 4.78 23.57
N LEU A 8 -10.35 4.50 23.39
CA LEU A 8 -10.92 4.28 22.06
C LEU A 8 -10.80 5.55 21.18
N LYS A 9 -11.08 6.72 21.73
CA LYS A 9 -10.90 7.99 21.00
C LYS A 9 -9.45 8.19 20.58
N MET A 10 -8.51 7.91 21.47
CA MET A 10 -7.07 8.03 21.18
C MET A 10 -6.65 7.07 20.07
N ILE A 11 -7.11 5.82 20.14
CA ILE A 11 -6.80 4.81 19.12
C ILE A 11 -7.36 5.26 17.76
N LEU A 12 -8.62 5.67 17.71
CA LEU A 12 -9.26 6.07 16.45
C LEU A 12 -8.60 7.32 15.86
N ALA A 13 -8.27 8.29 16.69
CA ALA A 13 -7.58 9.51 16.24
C ALA A 13 -6.19 9.16 15.68
N SER A 14 -5.46 8.27 16.33
CA SER A 14 -4.16 7.81 15.86
C SER A 14 -4.27 7.02 14.57
N GLN A 15 -5.29 6.17 14.45
CA GLN A 15 -5.55 5.44 13.22
C GLN A 15 -5.87 6.38 12.05
N GLU A 16 -6.64 7.44 12.31
CA GLU A 16 -6.93 8.45 11.30
C GLU A 16 -5.66 9.15 10.82
N GLU A 17 -4.76 9.53 11.74
CA GLU A 17 -3.47 10.13 11.38
C GLU A 17 -2.61 9.19 10.54
N LEU A 18 -2.58 7.90 10.91
CA LEU A 18 -1.82 6.90 10.14
C LEU A 18 -2.40 6.74 8.73
N LEU A 19 -3.73 6.76 8.60
CA LEU A 19 -4.38 6.70 7.29
C LEU A 19 -4.10 7.94 6.47
N ASP A 20 -4.06 9.13 7.07
CA ASP A 20 -3.67 10.34 6.38
C ASP A 20 -2.23 10.24 5.85
N GLY A 21 -1.32 9.68 6.66
CA GLY A 21 0.05 9.40 6.24
C GLY A 21 0.10 8.41 5.08
N MET A 22 -0.67 7.33 5.16
CA MET A 22 -0.76 6.34 4.09
C MET A 22 -1.27 6.95 2.78
N LEU A 23 -2.34 7.73 2.86
CA LEU A 23 -2.90 8.41 1.69
C LEU A 23 -1.90 9.37 1.06
N TYR A 24 -1.15 10.09 1.89
CA TYR A 24 -0.10 10.99 1.40
C TYR A 24 0.99 10.20 0.66
N GLU A 25 1.49 9.12 1.26
CA GLU A 25 2.53 8.30 0.63
C GLU A 25 2.02 7.64 -0.66
N GLN A 26 0.77 7.18 -0.67
CA GLN A 26 0.14 6.62 -1.87
C GLN A 26 0.05 7.66 -2.98
N SER A 27 -0.29 8.90 -2.64
CA SER A 27 -0.31 10.01 -3.59
C SER A 27 1.07 10.27 -4.18
N CYS A 28 2.10 10.25 -3.35
CA CYS A 28 3.50 10.43 -3.79
C CYS A 28 3.95 9.29 -4.73
N ILE A 29 3.59 8.04 -4.39
CA ILE A 29 3.90 6.88 -5.22
C ILE A 29 3.19 7.00 -6.57
N HIS A 30 1.92 7.36 -6.55
CA HIS A 30 1.12 7.54 -7.77
C HIS A 30 1.75 8.58 -8.69
N LYS A 31 2.15 9.71 -8.13
CA LYS A 31 2.81 10.78 -8.86
C LYS A 31 4.16 10.32 -9.43
N SER A 32 4.95 9.61 -8.62
CA SER A 32 6.23 9.06 -9.04
C SER A 32 6.09 8.10 -10.22
N VAL A 33 5.06 7.25 -10.17
CA VAL A 33 4.77 6.30 -11.25
C VAL A 33 4.35 7.04 -12.53
N GLN A 34 3.48 8.05 -12.41
CA GLN A 34 3.04 8.85 -13.55
C GLN A 34 4.18 9.63 -14.21
N GLU A 35 5.07 10.19 -13.42
CA GLU A 35 6.20 10.98 -13.88
C GLU A 35 7.42 10.12 -14.21
N ARG A 36 7.34 8.82 -13.98
CA ARG A 36 8.44 7.86 -14.15
C ARG A 36 9.67 8.24 -13.33
N ARG A 37 9.44 8.81 -12.16
CA ARG A 37 10.49 9.16 -11.20
C ARG A 37 10.56 8.07 -10.13
N TRP A 38 11.50 7.17 -10.29
CA TRP A 38 11.67 6.03 -9.39
C TRP A 38 12.46 6.39 -8.14
N GLU A 39 13.14 7.52 -8.17
CA GLU A 39 13.92 8.04 -7.06
C GLU A 39 12.99 8.40 -5.89
N GLY A 40 13.34 7.97 -4.70
CA GLY A 40 12.52 8.21 -3.51
C GLY A 40 11.31 7.29 -3.33
N MET A 41 10.95 6.49 -4.33
CA MET A 41 9.81 5.59 -4.26
C MET A 41 9.95 4.57 -3.14
N GLU A 42 11.15 4.04 -2.95
CA GLU A 42 11.46 3.09 -1.87
C GLU A 42 11.16 3.69 -0.49
N GLY A 43 11.50 4.95 -0.28
CA GLY A 43 11.19 5.65 0.95
C GLY A 43 9.69 5.79 1.19
N HIS A 44 8.93 6.14 0.16
CA HIS A 44 7.47 6.24 0.25
C HIS A 44 6.83 4.90 0.58
N MET A 45 7.29 3.81 -0.05
CA MET A 45 6.79 2.47 0.23
C MET A 45 7.11 2.03 1.65
N SER A 46 8.32 2.31 2.13
CA SER A 46 8.73 1.96 3.49
C SER A 46 7.89 2.69 4.53
N ARG A 47 7.63 3.97 4.32
CA ARG A 47 6.77 4.74 5.22
C ARG A 47 5.33 4.24 5.19
N MET A 48 4.82 3.91 4.00
CA MET A 48 3.48 3.35 3.87
C MET A 48 3.34 2.02 4.62
N GLU A 49 4.33 1.15 4.52
CA GLU A 49 4.37 -0.11 5.28
C GLU A 49 4.38 0.15 6.79
N ALA A 50 5.18 1.11 7.24
CA ALA A 50 5.27 1.45 8.65
C ALA A 50 3.93 1.99 9.18
N TYR A 51 3.27 2.85 8.42
CA TYR A 51 1.93 3.35 8.78
C TYR A 51 0.90 2.22 8.82
N GLY A 52 0.93 1.32 7.85
CA GLY A 52 0.04 0.16 7.81
C GLY A 52 0.22 -0.76 8.99
N LYS A 53 1.45 -1.03 9.37
CA LYS A 53 1.78 -1.84 10.55
C LYS A 53 1.28 -1.16 11.84
N GLY A 54 1.53 0.14 11.98
CA GLY A 54 1.03 0.91 13.12
C GLY A 54 -0.49 0.87 13.21
N PHE A 55 -1.17 0.96 12.07
CA PHE A 55 -2.63 0.85 12.01
C PHE A 55 -3.12 -0.51 12.53
N LEU A 56 -2.51 -1.59 12.08
CA LEU A 56 -2.87 -2.94 12.53
C LEU A 56 -2.60 -3.15 14.02
N ASP A 57 -1.49 -2.62 14.53
CA ASP A 57 -1.18 -2.68 15.96
C ASP A 57 -2.25 -1.97 16.79
N LEU A 58 -2.71 -0.81 16.34
CA LEU A 58 -3.80 -0.07 16.97
C LEU A 58 -5.13 -0.81 16.87
N ASP A 59 -5.36 -1.50 15.75
CA ASP A 59 -6.56 -2.30 15.56
C ASP A 59 -6.62 -3.45 16.56
N GLN A 60 -5.49 -4.11 16.82
CA GLN A 60 -5.39 -5.14 17.85
C GLN A 60 -5.67 -4.56 19.24
N LYS A 61 -5.16 -3.39 19.55
CA LYS A 61 -5.45 -2.71 20.82
C LYS A 61 -6.93 -2.39 20.95
N ARG A 62 -7.55 -1.96 19.86
CA ARG A 62 -9.00 -1.68 19.83
C ARG A 62 -9.80 -2.95 20.12
N GLU A 63 -9.44 -4.06 19.50
CA GLU A 63 -10.08 -5.35 19.75
C GLU A 63 -9.93 -5.80 21.19
N SER A 64 -8.80 -5.53 21.81
CA SER A 64 -8.53 -5.91 23.20
C SER A 64 -9.36 -5.12 24.23
N LEU A 65 -9.98 -4.01 23.83
CA LEU A 65 -10.85 -3.24 24.70
C LEU A 65 -12.16 -3.96 25.03
N GLY A 66 -12.46 -5.02 24.29
CA GLY A 66 -13.67 -5.80 24.48
C GLY A 66 -14.89 -5.17 23.81
N ASP A 67 -16.08 -5.37 24.41
CA ASP A 67 -17.32 -4.85 23.85
C ASP A 67 -17.48 -3.35 24.15
N TYR A 68 -17.49 -2.55 23.12
CA TYR A 68 -17.69 -1.11 23.21
C TYR A 68 -18.83 -0.61 22.32
N LYS A 69 -19.80 -1.49 22.01
CA LYS A 69 -20.92 -1.15 21.11
C LYS A 69 -21.73 0.05 21.62
N GLU A 70 -21.88 0.17 22.92
CA GLU A 70 -22.57 1.30 23.53
C GLU A 70 -21.86 2.64 23.25
N LEU A 71 -20.53 2.60 23.17
CA LEU A 71 -19.74 3.80 22.89
C LEU A 71 -19.90 4.30 21.45
N LEU A 72 -20.35 3.45 20.54
CA LEU A 72 -20.63 3.84 19.16
C LEU A 72 -21.80 4.81 19.04
N ASN A 73 -22.61 4.92 20.08
CA ASN A 73 -23.69 5.91 20.14
C ASN A 73 -23.19 7.32 20.46
N ASP A 74 -21.96 7.44 20.97
CA ASP A 74 -21.33 8.74 21.18
C ASP A 74 -21.00 9.36 19.83
N LYS A 75 -21.40 10.63 19.64
CA LYS A 75 -21.24 11.31 18.36
C LYS A 75 -19.78 11.45 17.96
N GLU A 76 -18.89 11.81 18.88
CA GLU A 76 -17.47 11.95 18.60
C GLU A 76 -16.85 10.62 18.13
N ILE A 77 -17.18 9.54 18.81
CA ILE A 77 -16.69 8.19 18.45
C ILE A 77 -17.27 7.77 17.12
N SER A 78 -18.55 7.99 16.90
CA SER A 78 -19.21 7.69 15.63
C SER A 78 -18.57 8.45 14.47
N ASP A 79 -18.27 9.73 14.66
CA ASP A 79 -17.60 10.55 13.66
C ASP A 79 -16.18 10.05 13.36
N LEU A 80 -15.42 9.69 14.40
CA LEU A 80 -14.09 9.13 14.25
C LEU A 80 -14.11 7.79 13.50
N VAL A 81 -15.04 6.92 13.84
CA VAL A 81 -15.22 5.63 13.15
C VAL A 81 -15.56 5.85 11.68
N SER A 82 -16.46 6.78 11.40
CA SER A 82 -16.84 7.14 10.03
C SER A 82 -15.65 7.66 9.24
N ASN A 83 -14.85 8.54 9.84
CA ASN A 83 -13.66 9.10 9.20
C ASN A 83 -12.62 8.01 8.91
N VAL A 84 -12.36 7.14 9.89
CA VAL A 84 -11.42 6.02 9.72
C VAL A 84 -11.88 5.10 8.60
N ARG A 85 -13.16 4.72 8.58
CA ARG A 85 -13.72 3.87 7.53
C ARG A 85 -13.62 4.50 6.15
N SER A 86 -13.99 5.76 6.05
CA SER A 86 -13.94 6.50 4.78
C SER A 86 -12.51 6.57 4.24
N LYS A 87 -11.54 6.89 5.07
CA LYS A 87 -10.14 6.97 4.69
C LYS A 87 -9.55 5.59 4.37
N LEU A 88 -9.97 4.57 5.10
CA LEU A 88 -9.54 3.19 4.85
C LEU A 88 -10.02 2.71 3.47
N VAL A 89 -11.28 2.97 3.13
CA VAL A 89 -11.84 2.65 1.80
C VAL A 89 -11.08 3.40 0.72
N LYS A 90 -10.84 4.69 0.92
CA LYS A 90 -10.09 5.51 -0.03
C LYS A 90 -8.67 4.98 -0.23
N SER A 91 -7.98 4.64 0.85
CA SER A 91 -6.64 4.06 0.79
C SER A 91 -6.64 2.73 0.04
N ARG A 92 -7.64 1.89 0.26
CA ARG A 92 -7.78 0.62 -0.44
C ARG A 92 -7.99 0.80 -1.95
N ILE A 93 -8.84 1.74 -2.32
CA ILE A 93 -9.10 2.05 -3.73
C ILE A 93 -7.82 2.55 -4.40
N GLU A 94 -7.09 3.45 -3.77
CA GLU A 94 -5.81 3.96 -4.28
C GLU A 94 -4.78 2.83 -4.41
N ASN A 95 -4.70 1.95 -3.42
CA ASN A 95 -3.78 0.82 -3.45
C ASN A 95 -4.10 -0.14 -4.60
N ASP A 96 -5.36 -0.44 -4.82
CA ASP A 96 -5.80 -1.31 -5.91
C ASP A 96 -5.49 -0.67 -7.27
N ALA A 97 -5.70 0.63 -7.41
CA ALA A 97 -5.38 1.36 -8.63
C ALA A 97 -3.88 1.35 -8.92
N LEU A 98 -3.05 1.59 -7.90
CA LEU A 98 -1.59 1.53 -8.04
C LEU A 98 -1.11 0.13 -8.40
N THR A 99 -1.66 -0.89 -7.76
CA THR A 99 -1.31 -2.29 -8.04
C THR A 99 -1.64 -2.64 -9.49
N THR A 100 -2.81 -2.25 -9.97
CA THR A 100 -3.23 -2.48 -11.36
C THR A 100 -2.30 -1.77 -12.33
N TYR A 101 -1.96 -0.52 -12.05
CA TYR A 101 -1.07 0.26 -12.91
C TYR A 101 0.33 -0.34 -12.96
N VAL A 102 0.88 -0.72 -11.81
CA VAL A 102 2.21 -1.33 -11.72
C VAL A 102 2.25 -2.65 -12.46
N LYS A 103 1.23 -3.48 -12.32
CA LYS A 103 1.12 -4.76 -13.05
C LYS A 103 1.10 -4.55 -14.57
N ALA A 104 0.29 -3.59 -15.04
CA ALA A 104 0.21 -3.28 -16.46
C ALA A 104 1.57 -2.81 -17.00
N THR A 105 2.24 -1.94 -16.26
CA THR A 105 3.58 -1.45 -16.63
C THR A 105 4.59 -2.59 -16.66
N GLN A 106 4.55 -3.46 -15.66
CA GLN A 106 5.43 -4.62 -15.55
C GLN A 106 5.23 -5.59 -16.73
N GLU A 107 4.00 -5.86 -17.11
CA GLU A 107 3.66 -6.70 -18.26
C GLU A 107 4.18 -6.09 -19.56
N PHE A 108 4.03 -4.79 -19.71
CA PHE A 108 4.55 -4.07 -20.88
C PHE A 108 6.08 -4.19 -20.95
N VAL A 109 6.78 -3.92 -19.85
CA VAL A 109 8.24 -4.01 -19.78
C VAL A 109 8.71 -5.43 -20.06
N THR A 110 8.05 -6.43 -19.48
CA THR A 110 8.36 -7.85 -19.71
C THR A 110 8.18 -8.19 -21.18
N GLY A 111 7.10 -7.75 -21.81
CA GLY A 111 6.86 -7.96 -23.23
C GLY A 111 7.94 -7.34 -24.11
N VAL A 112 8.39 -6.14 -23.79
CA VAL A 112 9.47 -5.46 -24.50
C VAL A 112 10.79 -6.25 -24.35
N ILE A 113 11.12 -6.67 -23.14
CA ILE A 113 12.34 -7.45 -22.86
C ILE A 113 12.30 -8.77 -23.61
N GLU A 114 11.19 -9.48 -23.58
CA GLU A 114 11.03 -10.75 -24.30
C GLU A 114 11.16 -10.55 -25.81
N SER A 115 10.60 -9.48 -26.35
CA SER A 115 10.72 -9.15 -27.76
C SER A 115 12.17 -8.88 -28.15
N CYS A 116 12.90 -8.12 -27.32
CA CYS A 116 14.32 -7.85 -27.54
C CYS A 116 15.16 -9.12 -27.42
N ALA A 117 14.91 -9.93 -26.41
CA ALA A 117 15.60 -11.21 -26.20
C ALA A 117 15.36 -12.16 -27.39
N SER A 118 14.15 -12.16 -27.95
CA SER A 118 13.83 -12.97 -29.13
C SER A 118 14.63 -12.53 -30.35
N ARG A 119 14.89 -11.23 -30.54
CA ARG A 119 15.70 -10.72 -31.63
C ARG A 119 17.17 -11.10 -31.51
N GLU A 120 17.70 -11.13 -30.30
CA GLU A 120 19.09 -11.48 -30.00
C GLU A 120 19.28 -12.97 -29.77
N ARG A 121 18.21 -13.74 -29.90
CA ARG A 121 18.16 -15.16 -29.58
C ARG A 121 19.24 -15.99 -30.24
N ASN A 122 19.56 -15.71 -31.50
CA ASN A 122 20.55 -16.48 -32.25
C ASN A 122 21.99 -16.22 -31.78
N THR A 123 22.22 -15.08 -31.15
CA THR A 123 23.59 -14.70 -30.73
C THR A 123 23.85 -15.12 -29.28
N VAL A 124 22.92 -14.83 -28.39
CA VAL A 124 23.11 -15.06 -26.94
C VAL A 124 22.73 -16.50 -26.56
N TYR A 125 21.68 -17.03 -27.14
CA TYR A 125 21.16 -18.34 -26.81
C TYR A 125 22.11 -19.46 -27.23
N THR A 126 22.63 -19.41 -28.45
CA THR A 126 23.55 -20.42 -28.98
C THR A 126 24.90 -20.41 -28.25
N ARG A 127 25.36 -19.28 -27.77
CA ARG A 127 26.65 -19.15 -27.10
C ARG A 127 26.64 -19.70 -25.67
N PHE A 128 25.58 -19.50 -24.94
CA PHE A 128 25.51 -19.86 -23.53
C PHE A 128 24.53 -20.98 -23.21
N GLY A 129 23.76 -21.45 -24.17
CA GLY A 129 22.82 -22.56 -24.00
C GLY A 129 21.60 -22.26 -23.14
N ASN A 130 21.61 -21.14 -22.43
CA ASN A 130 20.51 -20.72 -21.56
C ASN A 130 20.36 -19.22 -21.60
N VAL A 131 19.14 -18.76 -21.89
CA VAL A 131 18.79 -17.36 -21.73
C VAL A 131 18.13 -17.22 -20.34
N LYS A 132 18.81 -16.54 -19.44
CA LYS A 132 18.20 -16.14 -18.19
C LYS A 132 17.16 -15.07 -18.48
N LYS A 133 15.89 -15.39 -18.25
CA LYS A 133 14.85 -14.37 -18.24
C LYS A 133 15.13 -13.45 -17.06
N PRO A 134 15.27 -12.13 -17.31
CA PRO A 134 15.41 -11.22 -16.18
C PRO A 134 14.22 -11.33 -15.27
N ALA A 135 14.46 -11.48 -13.98
CA ALA A 135 13.40 -11.51 -12.99
C ALA A 135 12.80 -10.10 -12.89
N VAL A 136 11.71 -9.88 -13.63
CA VAL A 136 10.97 -8.62 -13.57
C VAL A 136 9.92 -8.75 -12.49
N GLN A 137 10.38 -8.91 -11.25
CA GLN A 137 9.49 -8.79 -10.11
C GLN A 137 9.66 -7.40 -9.52
N SER A 138 8.61 -6.62 -9.62
CA SER A 138 8.60 -5.31 -9.02
C SER A 138 8.39 -5.46 -7.51
N VAL A 139 9.33 -4.95 -6.74
CA VAL A 139 9.22 -4.84 -5.29
C VAL A 139 7.96 -4.06 -4.91
N VAL A 140 7.56 -3.11 -5.74
CA VAL A 140 6.34 -2.31 -5.55
C VAL A 140 5.10 -3.21 -5.52
N VAL A 141 4.97 -4.13 -6.48
CA VAL A 141 3.82 -5.04 -6.54
C VAL A 141 3.77 -5.93 -5.30
N ASN A 142 4.90 -6.48 -4.88
CA ASN A 142 4.98 -7.35 -3.72
C ASN A 142 4.61 -6.63 -2.42
N ARG A 143 4.98 -5.36 -2.29
CA ARG A 143 4.66 -4.56 -1.10
C ARG A 143 3.22 -4.06 -1.09
N LEU A 144 2.65 -3.77 -2.25
CA LEU A 144 1.28 -3.27 -2.37
C LEU A 144 0.23 -4.38 -2.24
N MET A 145 0.60 -5.61 -2.45
CA MET A 145 -0.24 -6.77 -2.24
C MET A 145 -0.21 -7.23 -0.80
#